data_2785df58bf4e4093cb1278b0aaaf19fa
#
_entry.id   2785df58bf4e4093cb1278b0aaaf19fa
#
_cell.length_a   1.000
_cell.length_b   1.000
_cell.length_c   1.000
_cell.angle_alpha   90.00
_cell.angle_beta   90.00
_cell.angle_gamma   90.00
#
_symmetry.space_group_name_H-M   'P 1'
#
loop_
_entity.id
_entity.type
_entity.pdbx_description
1 polymer ?
#
loop_
_entity_poly.entity_id
_entity_poly.type
_entity_poly.pdbx_seq_one_letter_code
_entity_poly.pdbx_strand_id
1 'polypeptide(L)'
;MTQLTGRERAAYVQNMFTQIAKRYDLMNRLMTGGQDIRWRKMVIKLARMTNNASLLDLGTGTGDLAREALTQFPQARITAADFTLEMMRVGKKNGPLNFSTADALHLPFNNSAFDAVISGFLMRNVINLDKAIEEQYRVLKNGGRIVILDTTRPKKNILSPFIWIHMHIIIPTLGGLLTGVSEAYRYLPETTEGFVTAEDMAARMSKTGFKNVNFKRLMFGTIAIHWAEK
;
A
#
# COMPACT_ATOMS: atom_id res chain seq x y z
N MET A 1 0.23 -16.49 14.52
CA MET A 1 -0.53 -15.28 14.14
C MET A 1 -1.44 -15.44 12.91
N THR A 2 -1.29 -16.48 12.13
CA THR A 2 -2.11 -16.79 10.93
C THR A 2 -3.56 -17.22 11.24
N GLN A 3 -3.99 -17.26 12.50
CA GLN A 3 -5.34 -17.71 12.90
C GLN A 3 -6.37 -16.57 13.08
N LEU A 4 -5.94 -15.31 13.11
CA LEU A 4 -6.88 -14.18 13.25
C LEU A 4 -7.63 -13.98 11.93
N THR A 5 -8.96 -13.90 12.01
CA THR A 5 -9.84 -13.70 10.84
C THR A 5 -10.77 -12.50 11.05
N GLY A 6 -11.32 -11.99 9.96
CA GLY A 6 -12.33 -10.95 10.01
C GLY A 6 -11.95 -9.72 10.85
N ARG A 7 -12.84 -9.31 11.74
CA ARG A 7 -12.68 -8.08 12.56
C ARG A 7 -11.50 -8.14 13.52
N GLU A 8 -11.16 -9.31 14.06
CA GLU A 8 -10.02 -9.47 14.97
C GLU A 8 -8.70 -9.16 14.25
N ARG A 9 -8.55 -9.64 13.00
CA ARG A 9 -7.39 -9.32 12.18
C ARG A 9 -7.31 -7.82 11.88
N ALA A 10 -8.43 -7.18 11.53
CA ALA A 10 -8.47 -5.74 11.26
C ALA A 10 -8.05 -4.94 12.50
N ALA A 11 -8.57 -5.28 13.69
CA ALA A 11 -8.20 -4.63 14.96
C ALA A 11 -6.71 -4.84 15.29
N TYR A 12 -6.19 -6.04 15.10
CA TYR A 12 -4.77 -6.34 15.30
C TYR A 12 -3.88 -5.48 14.39
N VAL A 13 -4.19 -5.42 13.09
CA VAL A 13 -3.47 -4.60 12.11
C VAL A 13 -3.51 -3.13 12.48
N GLN A 14 -4.68 -2.61 12.85
CA GLN A 14 -4.85 -1.22 13.29
C GLN A 14 -3.99 -0.90 14.51
N ASN A 15 -4.02 -1.76 15.54
CA ASN A 15 -3.22 -1.59 16.75
C ASN A 15 -1.72 -1.63 16.46
N MET A 16 -1.28 -2.55 15.62
CA MET A 16 0.12 -2.66 15.20
C MET A 16 0.59 -1.37 14.51
N PHE A 17 -0.16 -0.86 13.53
CA PHE A 17 0.19 0.39 12.84
C PHE A 17 0.14 1.60 13.80
N THR A 18 -0.76 1.61 14.75
CA THR A 18 -0.81 2.65 15.80
C THR A 18 0.50 2.69 16.60
N GLN A 19 1.03 1.54 16.98
CA GLN A 19 2.27 1.45 17.78
C GLN A 19 3.51 1.89 16.99
N ILE A 20 3.60 1.56 15.71
CA ILE A 20 4.80 1.86 14.90
C ILE A 20 4.71 3.19 14.15
N ALA A 21 3.58 3.90 14.20
CA ALA A 21 3.29 5.08 13.36
C ALA A 21 4.42 6.12 13.33
N LYS A 22 5.01 6.44 14.49
CA LYS A 22 6.08 7.46 14.61
C LYS A 22 7.39 7.08 13.91
N ARG A 23 7.64 5.79 13.71
CA ARG A 23 8.90 5.26 13.15
C ARG A 23 8.68 4.55 11.81
N TYR A 24 7.44 4.51 11.35
CA TYR A 24 7.03 3.76 10.16
C TYR A 24 7.82 4.16 8.91
N ASP A 25 7.94 5.46 8.64
CA ASP A 25 8.63 5.96 7.44
C ASP A 25 10.13 5.68 7.50
N LEU A 26 10.75 5.84 8.67
CA LEU A 26 12.16 5.51 8.88
C LEU A 26 12.42 4.02 8.62
N MET A 27 11.55 3.16 9.16
CA MET A 27 11.69 1.71 8.98
C MET A 27 11.49 1.27 7.54
N ASN A 28 10.49 1.81 6.84
CA ASN A 28 10.33 1.55 5.40
C ASN A 28 11.59 1.93 4.63
N ARG A 29 12.17 3.09 4.94
CA ARG A 29 13.41 3.55 4.31
C ARG A 29 14.58 2.59 4.53
N LEU A 30 14.76 2.12 5.77
CA LEU A 30 15.84 1.18 6.13
C LEU A 30 15.64 -0.21 5.50
N MET A 31 14.43 -0.77 5.60
CA MET A 31 14.09 -2.10 5.06
C MET A 31 14.23 -2.16 3.54
N THR A 32 14.01 -1.05 2.85
CA THR A 32 14.06 -0.99 1.38
C THR A 32 15.40 -0.45 0.85
N GLY A 33 16.33 -0.08 1.74
CA GLY A 33 17.57 0.61 1.36
C GLY A 33 17.29 1.93 0.64
N GLY A 34 16.20 2.64 1.01
CA GLY A 34 15.79 3.90 0.41
C GLY A 34 15.12 3.78 -0.97
N GLN A 35 14.89 2.56 -1.48
CA GLN A 35 14.26 2.36 -2.78
C GLN A 35 12.77 2.74 -2.79
N ASP A 36 12.11 2.76 -1.62
CA ASP A 36 10.73 3.19 -1.43
C ASP A 36 10.45 4.56 -2.06
N ILE A 37 11.39 5.50 -2.01
CA ILE A 37 11.28 6.83 -2.64
C ILE A 37 11.12 6.69 -4.17
N ARG A 38 11.95 5.84 -4.79
CA ARG A 38 11.86 5.60 -6.25
C ARG A 38 10.57 4.92 -6.63
N TRP A 39 10.08 4.00 -5.79
CA TRP A 39 8.82 3.30 -6.04
C TRP A 39 7.63 4.25 -5.94
N ARG A 40 7.61 5.15 -4.96
CA ARG A 40 6.56 6.20 -4.84
C ARG A 40 6.51 7.07 -6.09
N LYS A 41 7.66 7.56 -6.57
CA LYS A 41 7.72 8.32 -7.83
C LYS A 41 7.17 7.52 -9.01
N MET A 42 7.49 6.22 -9.07
CA MET A 42 6.98 5.33 -10.12
C MET A 42 5.45 5.15 -10.01
N VAL A 43 4.90 4.99 -8.81
CA VAL A 43 3.45 4.90 -8.57
C VAL A 43 2.75 6.14 -9.14
N ILE A 44 3.22 7.34 -8.80
CA ILE A 44 2.62 8.60 -9.26
C ILE A 44 2.74 8.74 -10.79
N LYS A 45 3.89 8.40 -11.37
CA LYS A 45 4.06 8.39 -12.84
C LYS A 45 3.08 7.44 -13.53
N LEU A 46 2.86 6.24 -12.97
CA LEU A 46 1.95 5.24 -13.53
C LEU A 46 0.48 5.61 -13.35
N ALA A 47 0.13 6.46 -12.39
CA ALA A 47 -1.22 7.00 -12.21
C ALA A 47 -1.64 7.94 -13.37
N ARG A 48 -0.70 8.44 -14.18
CA ARG A 48 -0.94 9.29 -15.37
C ARG A 48 -1.89 10.45 -15.10
N MET A 49 -1.72 11.11 -13.96
CA MET A 49 -2.58 12.22 -13.55
C MET A 49 -2.31 13.50 -14.36
N THR A 50 -3.29 14.38 -14.35
CA THR A 50 -3.15 15.79 -14.75
C THR A 50 -3.10 16.68 -13.52
N ASN A 51 -2.70 17.95 -13.67
CA ASN A 51 -2.62 18.91 -12.56
C ASN A 51 -3.94 19.13 -11.82
N ASN A 52 -5.08 18.97 -12.48
CA ASN A 52 -6.41 19.17 -11.87
C ASN A 52 -7.10 17.87 -11.48
N ALA A 53 -6.39 16.73 -11.55
CA ALA A 53 -6.96 15.42 -11.27
C ALA A 53 -7.38 15.29 -9.80
N SER A 54 -8.41 14.48 -9.56
CA SER A 54 -8.81 14.00 -8.24
C SER A 54 -8.13 12.64 -7.98
N LEU A 55 -7.34 12.56 -6.92
CA LEU A 55 -6.62 11.36 -6.51
C LEU A 55 -7.11 10.87 -5.15
N LEU A 56 -7.34 9.57 -5.02
CA LEU A 56 -7.45 8.88 -3.74
C LEU A 56 -6.15 8.11 -3.45
N ASP A 57 -5.48 8.46 -2.37
CA ASP A 57 -4.40 7.66 -1.76
C ASP A 57 -5.02 6.83 -0.63
N LEU A 58 -5.25 5.55 -0.88
CA LEU A 58 -5.95 4.63 0.02
C LEU A 58 -4.96 3.80 0.83
N GLY A 59 -5.15 3.78 2.15
CA GLY A 59 -4.15 3.28 3.09
C GLY A 59 -2.94 4.21 3.11
N THR A 60 -3.21 5.52 3.13
CA THR A 60 -2.19 6.58 2.97
C THR A 60 -1.14 6.57 4.08
N GLY A 61 -1.44 5.99 5.23
CA GLY A 61 -0.56 5.98 6.39
C GLY A 61 -0.21 7.40 6.85
N THR A 62 1.08 7.71 6.82
CA THR A 62 1.60 9.05 7.13
C THR A 62 1.46 10.04 5.97
N GLY A 63 1.02 9.59 4.78
CA GLY A 63 0.75 10.44 3.61
C GLY A 63 1.90 10.62 2.63
N ASP A 64 2.87 9.73 2.63
CA ASP A 64 4.07 9.86 1.79
C ASP A 64 3.77 9.78 0.28
N LEU A 65 2.86 8.89 -0.17
CA LEU A 65 2.42 8.82 -1.57
C LEU A 65 1.62 10.06 -1.97
N ALA A 66 0.72 10.52 -1.09
CA ALA A 66 -0.04 11.75 -1.30
C ALA A 66 0.86 12.98 -1.46
N ARG A 67 1.93 13.09 -0.64
CA ARG A 67 2.91 14.19 -0.76
C ARG A 67 3.73 14.10 -2.04
N GLU A 68 4.16 12.89 -2.42
CA GLU A 68 4.85 12.71 -3.70
C GLU A 68 3.94 13.11 -4.88
N ALA A 69 2.64 12.82 -4.79
CA ALA A 69 1.67 13.26 -5.79
C ALA A 69 1.55 14.79 -5.86
N LEU A 70 1.46 15.49 -4.72
CA LEU A 70 1.44 16.96 -4.67
C LEU A 70 2.73 17.57 -5.18
N THR A 71 3.88 16.93 -4.98
CA THR A 71 5.16 17.40 -5.51
C THR A 71 5.18 17.37 -7.03
N GLN A 72 4.60 16.33 -7.65
CA GLN A 72 4.56 16.21 -9.11
C GLN A 72 3.38 16.96 -9.74
N PHE A 73 2.27 17.09 -9.02
CA PHE A 73 1.01 17.70 -9.48
C PHE A 73 0.45 18.65 -8.40
N PRO A 74 1.00 19.87 -8.27
CA PRO A 74 0.66 20.78 -7.16
C PRO A 74 -0.80 21.24 -7.11
N GLN A 75 -1.52 21.15 -8.21
CA GLN A 75 -2.94 21.54 -8.30
C GLN A 75 -3.90 20.36 -8.21
N ALA A 76 -3.40 19.13 -8.04
CA ALA A 76 -4.24 17.96 -7.90
C ALA A 76 -5.03 17.99 -6.56
N ARG A 77 -6.26 17.53 -6.61
CA ARG A 77 -7.11 17.36 -5.41
C ARG A 77 -6.87 15.98 -4.83
N ILE A 78 -6.10 15.91 -3.76
CA ILE A 78 -5.72 14.64 -3.14
C ILE A 78 -6.54 14.41 -1.88
N THR A 79 -7.18 13.23 -1.81
CA THR A 79 -7.80 12.68 -0.61
C THR A 79 -6.89 11.57 -0.09
N ALA A 80 -6.33 11.78 1.10
CA ALA A 80 -5.47 10.82 1.79
C ALA A 80 -6.31 10.04 2.80
N ALA A 81 -6.65 8.78 2.51
CA ALA A 81 -7.57 7.99 3.31
C ALA A 81 -6.88 6.83 4.01
N ASP A 82 -7.15 6.66 5.31
CA ASP A 82 -6.61 5.55 6.11
C ASP A 82 -7.62 5.09 7.16
N PHE A 83 -7.50 3.82 7.55
CA PHE A 83 -8.29 3.25 8.64
C PHE A 83 -7.71 3.58 10.02
N THR A 84 -6.40 3.86 10.09
CA THR A 84 -5.65 4.09 11.33
C THR A 84 -5.47 5.57 11.61
N LEU A 85 -6.25 6.11 12.56
CA LEU A 85 -6.21 7.53 12.94
C LEU A 85 -4.82 8.01 13.37
N GLU A 86 -4.04 7.17 14.08
CA GLU A 86 -2.73 7.57 14.58
C GLU A 86 -1.72 7.77 13.45
N MET A 87 -1.79 6.98 12.39
CA MET A 87 -0.97 7.17 11.18
C MET A 87 -1.23 8.56 10.58
N MET A 88 -2.51 8.94 10.43
CA MET A 88 -2.90 10.25 9.91
C MET A 88 -2.50 11.39 10.86
N ARG A 89 -2.56 11.19 12.20
CA ARG A 89 -2.08 12.19 13.19
C ARG A 89 -0.58 12.45 13.05
N VAL A 90 0.21 11.41 12.85
CA VAL A 90 1.65 11.57 12.54
C VAL A 90 1.80 12.30 11.20
N GLY A 91 1.05 11.88 10.18
CA GLY A 91 1.07 12.50 8.86
C GLY A 91 0.74 13.99 8.86
N LYS A 92 -0.22 14.45 9.66
CA LYS A 92 -0.56 15.88 9.77
C LYS A 92 0.61 16.76 10.23
N LYS A 93 1.56 16.20 11.00
CA LYS A 93 2.76 16.92 11.43
C LYS A 93 3.78 17.12 10.31
N ASN A 94 3.71 16.32 9.26
CA ASN A 94 4.63 16.36 8.12
C ASN A 94 4.15 17.31 6.98
N GLY A 95 3.09 18.09 7.21
CA GLY A 95 2.54 19.06 6.27
C GLY A 95 1.06 18.82 5.93
N PRO A 96 0.43 19.81 5.30
CA PRO A 96 -1.01 19.77 5.03
C PRO A 96 -1.37 18.72 3.99
N LEU A 97 -2.36 17.89 4.33
CA LEU A 97 -3.03 16.95 3.44
C LEU A 97 -4.51 16.87 3.85
N ASN A 98 -5.37 16.59 2.90
CA ASN A 98 -6.79 16.33 3.17
C ASN A 98 -6.94 14.86 3.60
N PHE A 99 -6.84 14.61 4.92
CA PHE A 99 -6.99 13.30 5.51
C PHE A 99 -8.46 12.94 5.75
N SER A 100 -8.83 11.70 5.43
CA SER A 100 -10.15 11.11 5.64
C SER A 100 -10.02 9.73 6.28
N THR A 101 -10.89 9.39 7.23
CA THR A 101 -10.98 8.02 7.74
C THR A 101 -11.80 7.18 6.77
N ALA A 102 -11.26 6.05 6.31
CA ALA A 102 -11.96 5.15 5.41
C ALA A 102 -11.58 3.68 5.63
N ASP A 103 -12.58 2.81 5.54
CA ASP A 103 -12.39 1.36 5.40
C ASP A 103 -12.27 1.02 3.91
N ALA A 104 -11.20 0.35 3.50
CA ALA A 104 -10.96 -0.06 2.12
C ALA A 104 -12.03 -1.01 1.56
N LEU A 105 -12.82 -1.64 2.43
CA LEU A 105 -13.92 -2.54 2.05
C LEU A 105 -15.26 -1.81 1.87
N HIS A 106 -15.36 -0.56 2.37
CA HIS A 106 -16.58 0.26 2.31
C HIS A 106 -16.20 1.73 2.23
N LEU A 107 -15.75 2.17 1.05
CA LEU A 107 -15.26 3.52 0.86
C LEU A 107 -16.41 4.56 0.96
N PRO A 108 -16.28 5.61 1.80
CA PRO A 108 -17.31 6.63 1.98
C PRO A 108 -17.29 7.68 0.85
N PHE A 109 -17.08 7.23 -0.38
CA PHE A 109 -16.99 8.09 -1.56
C PHE A 109 -18.00 7.63 -2.61
N ASN A 110 -18.49 8.58 -3.40
CA ASN A 110 -19.42 8.30 -4.50
C ASN A 110 -18.75 7.46 -5.60
N ASN A 111 -19.55 6.78 -6.39
CA ASN A 111 -19.11 6.12 -7.61
C ASN A 111 -18.44 7.13 -8.54
N SER A 112 -17.40 6.72 -9.24
CA SER A 112 -16.71 7.55 -10.25
C SER A 112 -16.28 8.95 -9.72
N ALA A 113 -15.76 9.00 -8.49
CA ALA A 113 -15.32 10.25 -7.85
C ALA A 113 -13.89 10.66 -8.21
N PHE A 114 -13.01 9.68 -8.50
CA PHE A 114 -11.57 9.92 -8.64
C PHE A 114 -11.07 9.61 -10.05
N ASP A 115 -10.13 10.43 -10.53
CA ASP A 115 -9.42 10.21 -11.78
C ASP A 115 -8.33 9.15 -11.62
N ALA A 116 -7.77 9.05 -10.40
CA ALA A 116 -6.81 8.00 -10.06
C ALA A 116 -7.04 7.50 -8.62
N VAL A 117 -6.75 6.21 -8.39
CA VAL A 117 -6.70 5.59 -7.06
C VAL A 117 -5.32 4.93 -6.93
N ILE A 118 -4.61 5.27 -5.85
CA ILE A 118 -3.33 4.64 -5.54
C ILE A 118 -3.36 4.02 -4.16
N SER A 119 -2.56 2.97 -3.94
CA SER A 119 -2.34 2.41 -2.61
C SER A 119 -0.91 1.88 -2.48
N GLY A 120 -0.33 2.06 -1.28
CA GLY A 120 0.99 1.56 -0.95
C GLY A 120 0.96 0.68 0.29
N PHE A 121 1.33 -0.60 0.17
CA PHE A 121 1.43 -1.55 1.28
C PHE A 121 0.14 -1.77 2.07
N LEU A 122 -1.01 -1.61 1.41
CA LEU A 122 -2.35 -1.78 1.97
C LEU A 122 -2.92 -3.17 1.73
N MET A 123 -2.85 -3.67 0.48
CA MET A 123 -3.69 -4.78 0.01
C MET A 123 -3.43 -6.10 0.74
N ARG A 124 -2.21 -6.34 1.22
CA ARG A 124 -1.89 -7.51 2.04
C ARG A 124 -2.55 -7.49 3.43
N ASN A 125 -2.99 -6.33 3.88
CA ASN A 125 -3.55 -6.12 5.22
C ASN A 125 -5.07 -6.16 5.26
N VAL A 126 -5.75 -6.04 4.10
CA VAL A 126 -7.22 -6.10 4.05
C VAL A 126 -7.72 -7.52 4.31
N ILE A 127 -8.89 -7.64 4.92
CA ILE A 127 -9.51 -8.93 5.23
C ILE A 127 -10.20 -9.58 4.03
N ASN A 128 -10.56 -8.78 3.03
CA ASN A 128 -11.16 -9.25 1.77
C ASN A 128 -10.55 -8.46 0.60
N LEU A 129 -9.63 -9.13 -0.10
CA LEU A 129 -8.87 -8.53 -1.19
C LEU A 129 -9.75 -8.17 -2.39
N ASP A 130 -10.67 -9.08 -2.77
CA ASP A 130 -11.54 -8.86 -3.93
C ASP A 130 -12.48 -7.68 -3.66
N LYS A 131 -13.06 -7.60 -2.46
CA LYS A 131 -13.92 -6.46 -2.09
C LYS A 131 -13.16 -5.13 -2.08
N ALA A 132 -11.91 -5.11 -1.62
CA ALA A 132 -11.09 -3.90 -1.66
C ALA A 132 -10.77 -3.47 -3.10
N ILE A 133 -10.57 -4.41 -4.03
CA ILE A 133 -10.38 -4.12 -5.46
C ILE A 133 -11.68 -3.59 -6.08
N GLU A 134 -12.83 -4.20 -5.75
CA GLU A 134 -14.16 -3.76 -6.22
C GLU A 134 -14.49 -2.33 -5.77
N GLU A 135 -14.21 -1.97 -4.52
CA GLU A 135 -14.45 -0.63 -4.00
C GLU A 135 -13.56 0.43 -4.69
N GLN A 136 -12.27 0.10 -4.93
CA GLN A 136 -11.38 0.96 -5.71
C GLN A 136 -11.88 1.12 -7.15
N TYR A 137 -12.38 0.04 -7.77
CA TYR A 137 -13.01 0.11 -9.10
C TYR A 137 -14.25 0.98 -9.09
N ARG A 138 -15.12 0.84 -8.08
CA ARG A 138 -16.37 1.60 -7.96
C ARG A 138 -16.12 3.11 -7.90
N VAL A 139 -15.19 3.55 -7.06
CA VAL A 139 -14.91 4.99 -6.86
C VAL A 139 -14.09 5.61 -7.98
N LEU A 140 -13.46 4.82 -8.82
CA LEU A 140 -12.67 5.27 -9.96
C LEU A 140 -13.60 5.64 -11.13
N LYS A 141 -13.34 6.77 -11.80
CA LYS A 141 -14.02 7.21 -13.02
C LYS A 141 -13.72 6.27 -14.18
N ASN A 142 -14.60 6.23 -15.17
CA ASN A 142 -14.32 5.56 -16.46
C ASN A 142 -13.08 6.22 -17.11
N GLY A 143 -12.15 5.39 -17.58
CA GLY A 143 -10.85 5.85 -18.09
C GLY A 143 -9.85 6.24 -16.98
N GLY A 144 -10.25 6.20 -15.72
CA GLY A 144 -9.37 6.46 -14.59
C GLY A 144 -8.39 5.31 -14.33
N ARG A 145 -7.34 5.59 -13.55
CA ARG A 145 -6.24 4.64 -13.30
C ARG A 145 -6.15 4.19 -11.85
N ILE A 146 -5.89 2.89 -11.69
CA ILE A 146 -5.49 2.31 -10.42
C ILE A 146 -4.00 1.99 -10.44
N VAL A 147 -3.29 2.26 -9.32
CA VAL A 147 -1.91 1.80 -9.11
C VAL A 147 -1.75 1.25 -7.70
N ILE A 148 -1.32 0.00 -7.60
CA ILE A 148 -1.13 -0.72 -6.33
C ILE A 148 0.36 -1.07 -6.18
N LEU A 149 1.01 -0.55 -5.14
CA LEU A 149 2.35 -0.94 -4.70
C LEU A 149 2.21 -1.82 -3.47
N ASP A 150 2.59 -3.08 -3.54
CA ASP A 150 2.57 -3.96 -2.36
C ASP A 150 3.63 -5.06 -2.44
N THR A 151 3.77 -5.80 -1.34
CA THR A 151 4.54 -7.04 -1.36
C THR A 151 3.88 -8.06 -2.28
N THR A 152 4.63 -9.03 -2.70
CA THR A 152 4.11 -10.18 -3.46
C THR A 152 4.90 -11.41 -3.08
N ARG A 153 4.25 -12.57 -3.13
CA ARG A 153 4.96 -13.84 -2.89
C ARG A 153 6.09 -13.98 -3.90
N PRO A 154 7.37 -14.05 -3.44
CA PRO A 154 8.50 -14.17 -4.37
C PRO A 154 8.49 -15.54 -5.03
N LYS A 155 8.89 -15.59 -6.31
CA LYS A 155 9.17 -16.85 -6.99
C LYS A 155 10.47 -17.45 -6.44
N LYS A 156 10.49 -18.76 -6.23
CA LYS A 156 11.72 -19.47 -5.83
C LYS A 156 12.77 -19.31 -6.92
N ASN A 157 13.96 -18.86 -6.55
CA ASN A 157 15.12 -18.67 -7.42
C ASN A 157 16.42 -18.82 -6.62
N ILE A 158 17.56 -18.65 -7.26
CA ILE A 158 18.89 -18.79 -6.63
C ILE A 158 19.11 -17.78 -5.48
N LEU A 159 18.39 -16.65 -5.48
CA LEU A 159 18.46 -15.62 -4.42
C LEU A 159 17.54 -15.91 -3.24
N SER A 160 16.69 -16.96 -3.31
CA SER A 160 15.72 -17.27 -2.26
C SER A 160 16.32 -17.39 -0.85
N PRO A 161 17.51 -17.98 -0.63
CA PRO A 161 18.12 -18.01 0.70
C PRO A 161 18.45 -16.61 1.24
N PHE A 162 18.95 -15.73 0.39
CA PHE A 162 19.30 -14.34 0.78
C PHE A 162 18.03 -13.52 1.06
N ILE A 163 16.97 -13.70 0.26
CA ILE A 163 15.65 -13.08 0.48
C ILE A 163 15.10 -13.55 1.82
N TRP A 164 15.19 -14.84 2.12
CA TRP A 164 14.74 -15.41 3.38
C TRP A 164 15.50 -14.81 4.59
N ILE A 165 16.84 -14.73 4.54
CA ILE A 165 17.66 -14.11 5.59
C ILE A 165 17.27 -12.64 5.77
N HIS A 166 17.10 -11.89 4.67
CA HIS A 166 16.70 -10.50 4.74
C HIS A 166 15.35 -10.32 5.43
N MET A 167 14.34 -11.13 5.06
CA MET A 167 12.98 -11.01 5.57
C MET A 167 12.83 -11.53 7.00
N HIS A 168 13.50 -12.66 7.37
CA HIS A 168 13.27 -13.34 8.65
C HIS A 168 14.29 -13.00 9.73
N ILE A 169 15.45 -12.46 9.34
CA ILE A 169 16.53 -12.13 10.29
C ILE A 169 16.78 -10.62 10.31
N ILE A 170 17.15 -10.04 9.16
CA ILE A 170 17.58 -8.63 9.10
C ILE A 170 16.44 -7.68 9.46
N ILE A 171 15.27 -7.81 8.80
CA ILE A 171 14.12 -6.92 9.05
C ILE A 171 13.61 -7.00 10.49
N PRO A 172 13.32 -8.19 11.08
CA PRO A 172 12.85 -8.27 12.46
C PRO A 172 13.88 -7.78 13.48
N THR A 173 15.17 -8.05 13.27
CA THR A 173 16.25 -7.58 14.17
C THR A 173 16.36 -6.06 14.15
N LEU A 174 16.45 -5.45 12.98
CA LEU A 174 16.48 -3.99 12.85
C LEU A 174 15.21 -3.35 13.38
N GLY A 175 14.04 -3.93 13.06
CA GLY A 175 12.76 -3.44 13.52
C GLY A 175 12.65 -3.47 15.05
N GLY A 176 13.04 -4.57 15.68
CA GLY A 176 13.04 -4.71 17.14
C GLY A 176 13.98 -3.71 17.82
N LEU A 177 15.20 -3.56 17.32
CA LEU A 177 16.20 -2.63 17.87
C LEU A 177 15.75 -1.16 17.76
N LEU A 178 15.20 -0.78 16.63
CA LEU A 178 14.90 0.62 16.35
C LEU A 178 13.53 1.07 16.87
N THR A 179 12.55 0.17 16.94
CA THR A 179 11.18 0.55 17.31
C THR A 179 10.74 0.04 18.67
N GLY A 180 11.39 -0.99 19.19
CA GLY A 180 10.95 -1.71 20.39
C GLY A 180 9.74 -2.63 20.17
N VAL A 181 9.20 -2.71 18.93
CA VAL A 181 8.00 -3.49 18.57
C VAL A 181 8.38 -4.59 17.58
N SER A 182 9.07 -5.63 18.05
CA SER A 182 9.54 -6.73 17.20
C SER A 182 8.40 -7.50 16.50
N GLU A 183 7.23 -7.57 17.11
CA GLU A 183 6.06 -8.28 16.54
C GLU A 183 5.60 -7.71 15.20
N ALA A 184 5.58 -6.38 15.04
CA ALA A 184 5.22 -5.73 13.78
C ALA A 184 6.13 -6.14 12.61
N TYR A 185 7.39 -6.43 12.90
CA TYR A 185 8.38 -6.80 11.87
C TYR A 185 8.48 -8.31 11.63
N ARG A 186 7.93 -9.13 12.53
CA ARG A 186 7.66 -10.56 12.26
C ARG A 186 6.40 -10.75 11.42
N TYR A 187 5.43 -9.86 11.57
CA TYR A 187 4.21 -9.86 10.76
C TYR A 187 4.49 -9.66 9.27
N LEU A 188 5.51 -8.88 8.91
CA LEU A 188 5.82 -8.56 7.51
C LEU A 188 6.21 -9.80 6.67
N PRO A 189 7.16 -10.68 7.06
CA PRO A 189 7.44 -11.93 6.34
C PRO A 189 6.20 -12.82 6.20
N GLU A 190 5.47 -13.06 7.30
CA GLU A 190 4.29 -13.92 7.31
C GLU A 190 3.21 -13.43 6.33
N THR A 191 2.94 -12.11 6.33
CA THR A 191 1.94 -11.54 5.42
C THR A 191 2.41 -11.49 3.98
N THR A 192 3.70 -11.34 3.73
CA THR A 192 4.25 -11.37 2.36
C THR A 192 4.21 -12.77 1.78
N GLU A 193 4.59 -13.80 2.54
CA GLU A 193 4.57 -15.20 2.09
C GLU A 193 3.14 -15.74 1.94
N GLY A 194 2.23 -15.31 2.81
CA GLY A 194 0.81 -15.65 2.75
C GLY A 194 0.02 -14.84 1.72
N PHE A 195 0.61 -13.79 1.15
CA PHE A 195 -0.09 -12.95 0.17
C PHE A 195 -0.11 -13.58 -1.23
N VAL A 196 -0.90 -13.00 -2.11
CA VAL A 196 -1.04 -13.45 -3.50
C VAL A 196 0.23 -13.17 -4.31
N THR A 197 0.41 -13.94 -5.38
CA THR A 197 1.45 -13.63 -6.38
C THR A 197 1.07 -12.38 -7.19
N ALA A 198 2.04 -11.77 -7.87
CA ALA A 198 1.75 -10.62 -8.73
C ALA A 198 0.81 -11.00 -9.89
N GLU A 199 0.92 -12.23 -10.39
CA GLU A 199 0.03 -12.76 -11.42
C GLU A 199 -1.41 -12.92 -10.89
N ASP A 200 -1.58 -13.45 -9.67
CA ASP A 200 -2.91 -13.61 -9.06
C ASP A 200 -3.57 -12.26 -8.78
N MET A 201 -2.79 -11.26 -8.32
CA MET A 201 -3.30 -9.90 -8.16
C MET A 201 -3.77 -9.32 -9.51
N ALA A 202 -2.97 -9.44 -10.56
CA ALA A 202 -3.35 -8.98 -11.88
C ALA A 202 -4.62 -9.69 -12.41
N ALA A 203 -4.73 -11.01 -12.18
CA ALA A 203 -5.93 -11.78 -12.55
C ALA A 203 -7.19 -11.30 -11.81
N ARG A 204 -7.09 -11.01 -10.50
CA ARG A 204 -8.20 -10.45 -9.69
C ARG A 204 -8.62 -9.08 -10.19
N MET A 205 -7.66 -8.19 -10.50
CA MET A 205 -7.94 -6.88 -11.10
C MET A 205 -8.69 -7.04 -12.43
N SER A 206 -8.23 -7.93 -13.31
CA SER A 206 -8.91 -8.21 -14.59
C SER A 206 -10.33 -8.77 -14.38
N LYS A 207 -10.51 -9.67 -13.40
CA LYS A 207 -11.82 -10.23 -13.05
C LYS A 207 -12.81 -9.17 -12.56
N THR A 208 -12.33 -8.15 -11.85
CA THR A 208 -13.15 -7.01 -11.38
C THR A 208 -13.59 -6.10 -12.53
N GLY A 209 -12.96 -6.19 -13.71
CA GLY A 209 -13.30 -5.40 -14.90
C GLY A 209 -12.24 -4.38 -15.31
N PHE A 210 -11.11 -4.31 -14.60
CA PHE A 210 -9.98 -3.48 -15.02
C PHE A 210 -9.40 -3.96 -16.35
N LYS A 211 -9.04 -3.00 -17.21
CA LYS A 211 -8.41 -3.21 -18.52
C LYS A 211 -6.93 -2.87 -18.49
N ASN A 212 -6.18 -3.37 -19.46
CA ASN A 212 -4.75 -3.07 -19.61
C ASN A 212 -3.97 -3.33 -18.31
N VAL A 213 -4.31 -4.42 -17.60
CA VAL A 213 -3.68 -4.80 -16.34
C VAL A 213 -2.26 -5.22 -16.58
N ASN A 214 -1.32 -4.56 -15.94
CA ASN A 214 0.11 -4.83 -16.03
C ASN A 214 0.73 -4.78 -14.62
N PHE A 215 1.92 -5.35 -14.47
CA PHE A 215 2.69 -5.23 -13.25
C PHE A 215 4.19 -5.29 -13.51
N LYS A 216 4.96 -4.77 -12.54
CA LYS A 216 6.42 -4.86 -12.50
C LYS A 216 6.86 -5.33 -11.13
N ARG A 217 7.68 -6.39 -11.08
CA ARG A 217 8.36 -6.84 -9.87
C ARG A 217 9.59 -6.00 -9.57
N LEU A 218 9.82 -5.75 -8.30
CA LEU A 218 10.91 -4.98 -7.74
C LEU A 218 11.55 -5.76 -6.59
N MET A 219 12.70 -5.32 -6.10
CA MET A 219 13.37 -5.87 -4.91
C MET A 219 13.42 -7.41 -4.94
N PHE A 220 14.10 -7.96 -5.94
CA PHE A 220 14.26 -9.42 -6.14
C PHE A 220 12.93 -10.20 -6.21
N GLY A 221 11.83 -9.53 -6.57
CA GLY A 221 10.51 -10.13 -6.72
C GLY A 221 9.66 -10.20 -5.44
N THR A 222 10.07 -9.53 -4.37
CA THR A 222 9.28 -9.43 -3.12
C THR A 222 8.27 -8.28 -3.12
N ILE A 223 8.42 -7.33 -4.02
CA ILE A 223 7.54 -6.17 -4.21
C ILE A 223 7.00 -6.19 -5.63
N ALA A 224 5.78 -5.73 -5.82
CA ALA A 224 5.20 -5.49 -7.14
C ALA A 224 4.45 -4.16 -7.19
N ILE A 225 4.53 -3.49 -8.33
CA ILE A 225 3.63 -2.39 -8.69
C ILE A 225 2.70 -2.91 -9.78
N HIS A 226 1.40 -2.85 -9.54
CA HIS A 226 0.35 -3.15 -10.51
C HIS A 226 -0.31 -1.86 -10.96
N TRP A 227 -0.72 -1.79 -12.22
CA TRP A 227 -1.51 -0.67 -12.73
C TRP A 227 -2.50 -1.15 -13.78
N ALA A 228 -3.62 -0.46 -13.86
CA ALA A 228 -4.70 -0.79 -14.79
C ALA A 228 -5.61 0.43 -15.04
N GLU A 229 -6.54 0.28 -15.97
CA GLU A 229 -7.54 1.29 -16.34
C GLU A 229 -8.95 0.73 -16.09
N LYS A 230 -9.87 1.59 -15.67
CA LYS A 230 -11.30 1.26 -15.59
C LYS A 230 -11.99 1.46 -16.92
#